data_89170823c9261a25ba27f69acce2cb72
#
_entry.id   89170823c9261a25ba27f69acce2cb72
#
_cell.length_a   1.000
_cell.length_b   1.000
_cell.length_c   1.000
_cell.angle_alpha   90.00
_cell.angle_beta   90.00
_cell.angle_gamma   90.00
#
_symmetry.space_group_name_H-M   'P 1'
#
loop_
_entity.id
_entity.type
_entity.pdbx_description
1 polymer ?
#
loop_
_entity_poly.entity_id
_entity_poly.type
_entity_poly.pdbx_seq_one_letter_code
_entity_poly.pdbx_strand_id
1 'polypeptide(L)'
;AQAGQYNFKRCISHGETGGAQLSMIEFADHAMSAVFLLNRKYRPFYKWTFRAMRELEKLSELADTFEFLISSDNESATASAKADIVEDIASMIITELQNQGLTDAVCGDLEKHAYSVNDKIASAKLRTVHIMAGV
;
A
#
# COMPACT_ATOMS: atom_id res chain seq x y z
N ALA A 1 3.97 0.17 -2.40
CA ALA A 1 2.58 0.60 -2.65
C ALA A 1 2.50 1.77 -3.64
N GLN A 2 3.28 2.83 -3.45
CA GLN A 2 3.22 4.04 -4.29
C GLN A 2 3.41 3.74 -5.80
N ALA A 3 4.39 2.92 -6.17
CA ALA A 3 4.63 2.56 -7.57
C ALA A 3 3.40 1.87 -8.20
N GLY A 4 2.78 0.94 -7.49
CA GLY A 4 1.56 0.27 -7.95
C GLY A 4 0.37 1.23 -8.08
N GLN A 5 0.18 2.13 -7.10
CA GLN A 5 -0.83 3.20 -7.13
C GLN A 5 -0.71 4.05 -8.40
N TYR A 6 0.48 4.55 -8.69
CA TYR A 6 0.74 5.40 -9.84
C TYR A 6 0.59 4.67 -11.19
N ASN A 7 1.14 3.45 -11.28
CA ASN A 7 1.18 2.71 -12.54
C ASN A 7 -0.18 2.09 -12.91
N PHE A 8 -1.05 1.78 -11.97
CA PHE A 8 -2.36 1.20 -12.27
C PHE A 8 -3.17 2.07 -13.24
N LYS A 9 -3.38 3.35 -12.90
CA LYS A 9 -4.11 4.29 -13.75
C LYS A 9 -3.46 4.47 -15.13
N ARG A 10 -2.14 4.49 -15.19
CA ARG A 10 -1.40 4.60 -16.45
C ARG A 10 -1.58 3.37 -17.33
N CYS A 11 -1.47 2.18 -16.78
CA CYS A 11 -1.70 0.95 -17.53
C CYS A 11 -3.13 0.88 -18.08
N ILE A 12 -4.13 1.24 -17.27
CA ILE A 12 -5.52 1.30 -17.72
C ILE A 12 -5.67 2.29 -18.89
N SER A 13 -5.11 3.51 -18.80
CA SER A 13 -5.21 4.52 -19.85
C SER A 13 -4.54 4.14 -21.16
N HIS A 14 -3.57 3.23 -21.13
CA HIS A 14 -2.88 2.69 -22.31
C HIS A 14 -3.45 1.35 -22.80
N GLY A 15 -4.52 0.84 -22.18
CA GLY A 15 -5.10 -0.47 -22.54
C GLY A 15 -4.24 -1.68 -22.13
N GLU A 16 -3.26 -1.49 -21.26
CA GLU A 16 -2.32 -2.51 -20.79
C GLU A 16 -2.92 -3.30 -19.60
N THR A 17 -3.89 -4.15 -19.88
CA THR A 17 -4.65 -4.89 -18.86
C THR A 17 -3.76 -5.76 -17.97
N GLY A 18 -2.79 -6.46 -18.55
CA GLY A 18 -1.83 -7.27 -17.79
C GLY A 18 -0.94 -6.42 -16.88
N GLY A 19 -0.44 -5.29 -17.39
CA GLY A 19 0.33 -4.32 -16.62
C GLY A 19 -0.48 -3.71 -15.48
N ALA A 20 -1.76 -3.40 -15.72
CA ALA A 20 -2.69 -2.91 -14.70
C ALA A 20 -2.86 -3.93 -13.57
N GLN A 21 -3.04 -5.21 -13.90
CA GLN A 21 -3.18 -6.26 -12.88
C GLN A 21 -1.89 -6.44 -12.05
N LEU A 22 -0.73 -6.44 -12.69
CA LEU A 22 0.56 -6.50 -11.98
C LEU A 22 0.74 -5.29 -11.04
N SER A 23 0.42 -4.09 -11.51
CA SER A 23 0.49 -2.86 -10.70
C SER A 23 -0.46 -2.91 -9.50
N MET A 24 -1.65 -3.49 -9.67
CA MET A 24 -2.61 -3.66 -8.59
C MET A 24 -2.12 -4.67 -7.55
N ILE A 25 -1.54 -5.78 -7.98
CA ILE A 25 -0.94 -6.78 -7.10
C ILE A 25 0.23 -6.16 -6.33
N GLU A 26 1.10 -5.40 -6.99
CA GLU A 26 2.21 -4.68 -6.35
C GLU A 26 1.71 -3.69 -5.28
N PHE A 27 0.68 -2.89 -5.61
CA PHE A 27 0.07 -2.00 -4.63
C PHE A 27 -0.44 -2.77 -3.41
N ALA A 28 -1.28 -3.78 -3.63
CA ALA A 28 -1.91 -4.56 -2.55
C ALA A 28 -0.86 -5.25 -1.68
N ASP A 29 0.16 -5.86 -2.27
CA ASP A 29 1.22 -6.57 -1.56
C ASP A 29 1.98 -5.66 -0.60
N HIS A 30 2.40 -4.50 -1.08
CA HIS A 30 3.15 -3.53 -0.27
C HIS A 30 2.27 -2.79 0.73
N ALA A 31 1.03 -2.47 0.37
CA ALA A 31 0.08 -1.83 1.29
C ALA A 31 -0.31 -2.76 2.44
N MET A 32 -0.59 -4.04 2.18
CA MET A 32 -0.81 -5.03 3.23
C MET A 32 0.40 -5.14 4.16
N SER A 33 1.62 -5.15 3.62
CA SER A 33 2.84 -5.18 4.42
C SER A 33 2.95 -3.96 5.34
N ALA A 34 2.60 -2.76 4.83
CA ALA A 34 2.56 -1.55 5.64
C ALA A 34 1.52 -1.65 6.77
N VAL A 35 0.32 -2.18 6.50
CA VAL A 35 -0.71 -2.39 7.52
C VAL A 35 -0.23 -3.32 8.63
N PHE A 36 0.45 -4.44 8.30
CA PHE A 36 1.05 -5.31 9.33
C PHE A 36 2.09 -4.57 10.17
N LEU A 37 2.98 -3.80 9.54
CA LEU A 37 4.01 -3.03 10.25
C LEU A 37 3.41 -1.94 11.15
N LEU A 38 2.32 -1.28 10.74
CA LEU A 38 1.58 -0.32 11.56
C LEU A 38 0.95 -0.99 12.80
N ASN A 39 0.67 -2.28 12.74
CA ASN A 39 0.26 -3.10 13.88
C ASN A 39 1.42 -3.73 14.65
N ARG A 40 2.68 -3.37 14.35
CA ARG A 40 3.89 -3.95 14.97
C ARG A 40 3.99 -5.47 14.80
N LYS A 41 3.50 -5.99 13.68
CA LYS A 41 3.51 -7.41 13.32
C LYS A 41 4.20 -7.62 11.98
N TYR A 42 4.84 -8.77 11.80
CA TYR A 42 5.34 -9.20 10.51
C TYR A 42 4.22 -9.87 9.71
N ARG A 43 4.15 -9.57 8.42
CA ARG A 43 3.19 -10.21 7.53
C ARG A 43 3.56 -11.70 7.37
N PRO A 44 2.61 -12.62 7.55
CA PRO A 44 2.88 -14.04 7.33
C PRO A 44 2.99 -14.35 5.83
N PHE A 45 3.33 -15.60 5.53
CA PHE A 45 3.35 -16.12 4.16
C PHE A 45 1.99 -15.87 3.45
N TYR A 46 2.01 -15.58 2.16
CA TYR A 46 0.85 -15.04 1.41
C TYR A 46 -0.46 -15.81 1.63
N LYS A 47 -0.43 -17.14 1.72
CA LYS A 47 -1.64 -17.95 1.91
C LYS A 47 -2.35 -17.73 3.25
N TRP A 48 -1.69 -17.11 4.23
CA TRP A 48 -2.24 -16.80 5.53
C TRP A 48 -2.48 -15.29 5.75
N THR A 49 -2.03 -14.45 4.81
CA THR A 49 -2.04 -12.99 4.95
C THR A 49 -3.45 -12.45 5.21
N PHE A 50 -4.43 -12.80 4.41
CA PHE A 50 -5.80 -12.28 4.57
C PHE A 50 -6.45 -12.72 5.88
N ARG A 51 -6.28 -13.99 6.26
CA ARG A 51 -6.77 -14.48 7.54
C ARG A 51 -6.14 -13.74 8.71
N ALA A 52 -4.83 -13.59 8.72
CA ALA A 52 -4.11 -12.88 9.76
C ALA A 52 -4.44 -11.38 9.77
N MET A 53 -4.70 -10.77 8.61
CA MET A 53 -5.06 -9.37 8.50
C MET A 53 -6.41 -9.07 9.15
N ARG A 54 -7.41 -9.94 9.01
CA ARG A 54 -8.71 -9.82 9.67
C ARG A 54 -8.64 -9.83 11.20
N GLU A 55 -7.53 -10.32 11.77
CA GLU A 55 -7.27 -10.37 13.21
C GLU A 55 -6.40 -9.19 13.71
N LEU A 56 -6.09 -8.22 12.85
CA LEU A 56 -5.32 -7.04 13.24
C LEU A 56 -6.19 -6.07 14.04
N GLU A 57 -5.56 -5.31 14.92
CA GLU A 57 -6.23 -4.29 15.73
C GLU A 57 -6.60 -3.05 14.91
N LYS A 58 -5.74 -2.70 13.94
CA LYS A 58 -5.85 -1.52 13.08
C LYS A 58 -5.97 -1.92 11.62
N LEU A 59 -6.89 -1.28 10.91
CA LEU A 59 -7.08 -1.45 9.46
C LEU A 59 -7.39 -2.90 9.02
N SER A 60 -7.94 -3.73 9.93
CA SER A 60 -8.33 -5.11 9.61
C SER A 60 -9.46 -5.18 8.58
N GLU A 61 -10.32 -4.16 8.53
CA GLU A 61 -11.40 -3.99 7.56
C GLU A 61 -10.90 -3.93 6.11
N LEU A 62 -9.63 -3.56 5.88
CA LEU A 62 -9.03 -3.52 4.56
C LEU A 62 -8.76 -4.92 3.96
N ALA A 63 -8.85 -5.99 4.75
CA ALA A 63 -8.60 -7.35 4.24
C ALA A 63 -9.51 -7.70 3.05
N ASP A 64 -10.82 -7.48 3.19
CA ASP A 64 -11.79 -7.78 2.13
C ASP A 64 -11.66 -6.81 0.96
N THR A 65 -11.27 -5.58 1.22
CA THR A 65 -10.99 -4.57 0.19
C THR A 65 -9.78 -4.98 -0.66
N PHE A 66 -8.69 -5.43 -0.05
CA PHE A 66 -7.53 -5.94 -0.80
C PHE A 66 -7.88 -7.21 -1.59
N GLU A 67 -8.69 -8.11 -1.03
CA GLU A 67 -9.15 -9.30 -1.73
C GLU A 67 -9.95 -8.92 -2.99
N PHE A 68 -10.86 -7.94 -2.87
CA PHE A 68 -11.58 -7.38 -4.01
C PHE A 68 -10.63 -6.81 -5.07
N LEU A 69 -9.65 -5.99 -4.67
CA LEU A 69 -8.71 -5.36 -5.60
C LEU A 69 -7.94 -6.36 -6.46
N ILE A 70 -7.53 -7.49 -5.91
CA ILE A 70 -6.71 -8.48 -6.61
C ILE A 70 -7.52 -9.54 -7.36
N SER A 71 -8.79 -9.77 -6.98
CA SER A 71 -9.65 -10.80 -7.56
C SER A 71 -10.64 -10.28 -8.61
N SER A 72 -10.93 -8.98 -8.62
CA SER A 72 -11.85 -8.38 -9.59
C SER A 72 -11.16 -8.08 -10.93
N ASP A 73 -11.97 -7.96 -12.00
CA ASP A 73 -11.51 -7.58 -13.34
C ASP A 73 -11.01 -6.12 -13.39
N ASN A 74 -10.59 -5.70 -14.59
CA ASN A 74 -10.16 -4.33 -14.87
C ASN A 74 -11.00 -3.71 -16.02
N GLU A 75 -12.26 -4.09 -16.14
CA GLU A 75 -13.19 -3.41 -17.03
C GLU A 75 -13.43 -1.96 -16.57
N SER A 76 -13.86 -1.10 -17.47
CA SER A 76 -13.86 0.36 -17.28
C SER A 76 -14.50 0.81 -15.94
N ALA A 77 -15.66 0.28 -15.59
CA ALA A 77 -16.35 0.65 -14.34
C ALA A 77 -15.61 0.12 -13.11
N THR A 78 -15.15 -1.13 -13.15
CA THR A 78 -14.39 -1.79 -12.06
C THR A 78 -13.03 -1.13 -11.90
N ALA A 79 -12.33 -0.81 -12.99
CA ALA A 79 -11.03 -0.13 -12.94
C ALA A 79 -11.13 1.26 -12.30
N SER A 80 -12.19 2.02 -12.61
CA SER A 80 -12.43 3.31 -11.96
C SER A 80 -12.65 3.16 -10.46
N ALA A 81 -13.52 2.23 -10.06
CA ALA A 81 -13.77 1.95 -8.65
C ALA A 81 -12.50 1.49 -7.90
N LYS A 82 -11.69 0.62 -8.54
CA LYS A 82 -10.41 0.18 -7.96
C LYS A 82 -9.43 1.34 -7.79
N ALA A 83 -9.39 2.26 -8.74
CA ALA A 83 -8.54 3.45 -8.65
C ALA A 83 -8.91 4.34 -7.45
N ASP A 84 -10.20 4.54 -7.21
CA ASP A 84 -10.69 5.31 -6.06
C ASP A 84 -10.40 4.59 -4.74
N ILE A 85 -10.63 3.28 -4.67
CA ILE A 85 -10.31 2.45 -3.51
C ILE A 85 -8.81 2.50 -3.16
N VAL A 86 -7.93 2.50 -4.16
CA VAL A 86 -6.48 2.62 -3.95
C VAL A 86 -6.13 3.94 -3.26
N GLU A 87 -6.74 5.05 -3.67
CA GLU A 87 -6.56 6.36 -3.02
C GLU A 87 -7.10 6.37 -1.58
N ASP A 88 -8.25 5.75 -1.35
CA ASP A 88 -8.82 5.63 0.00
C ASP A 88 -7.91 4.83 0.92
N ILE A 89 -7.40 3.68 0.48
CA ILE A 89 -6.43 2.87 1.24
C ILE A 89 -5.16 3.67 1.53
N ALA A 90 -4.63 4.38 0.55
CA ALA A 90 -3.45 5.23 0.74
C ALA A 90 -3.70 6.30 1.81
N SER A 91 -4.86 6.94 1.77
CA SER A 91 -5.28 7.93 2.77
C SER A 91 -5.40 7.33 4.18
N MET A 92 -5.97 6.13 4.31
CA MET A 92 -6.08 5.43 5.60
C MET A 92 -4.72 5.06 6.18
N ILE A 93 -3.79 4.57 5.36
CA ILE A 93 -2.42 4.26 5.76
C ILE A 93 -1.69 5.54 6.20
N ILE A 94 -1.81 6.64 5.43
CA ILE A 94 -1.22 7.94 5.77
C ILE A 94 -1.74 8.43 7.11
N THR A 95 -3.05 8.38 7.32
CA THR A 95 -3.69 8.78 8.58
C THR A 95 -3.12 7.99 9.76
N GLU A 96 -2.96 6.68 9.61
CA GLU A 96 -2.39 5.87 10.70
C GLU A 96 -0.88 6.15 10.91
N LEU A 97 -0.11 6.41 9.85
CA LEU A 97 1.27 6.88 9.98
C LEU A 97 1.37 8.18 10.78
N GLN A 98 0.46 9.13 10.53
CA GLN A 98 0.38 10.40 11.25
C GLN A 98 -0.04 10.20 12.71
N ASN A 99 -1.07 9.38 12.95
CA ASN A 99 -1.57 9.07 14.30
C ASN A 99 -0.47 8.45 15.19
N GLN A 100 0.40 7.62 14.59
CA GLN A 100 1.53 7.02 15.29
C GLN A 100 2.77 7.94 15.37
N GLY A 101 2.72 9.14 14.82
CA GLY A 101 3.85 10.06 14.79
C GLY A 101 5.03 9.55 13.94
N LEU A 102 4.78 8.66 12.99
CA LEU A 102 5.81 8.06 12.14
C LEU A 102 6.20 8.95 10.95
N THR A 103 5.39 9.93 10.61
CA THR A 103 5.61 10.88 9.52
C THR A 103 5.27 12.30 9.96
N ASP A 104 5.97 13.28 9.42
CA ASP A 104 5.66 14.71 9.56
C ASP A 104 5.18 15.32 8.24
N ALA A 105 5.11 14.53 7.17
CA ALA A 105 4.61 15.00 5.89
C ALA A 105 3.11 15.33 5.96
N VAL A 106 2.72 16.42 5.28
CA VAL A 106 1.34 16.91 5.20
C VAL A 106 0.91 16.93 3.72
N CYS A 107 0.61 15.75 3.19
CA CYS A 107 0.14 15.58 1.80
C CYS A 107 -0.52 14.22 1.62
N GLY A 108 -1.17 13.99 0.47
CA GLY A 108 -1.77 12.70 0.10
C GLY A 108 -0.82 11.74 -0.65
N ASP A 109 0.48 12.03 -0.69
CA ASP A 109 1.47 11.31 -1.48
C ASP A 109 2.26 10.33 -0.59
N LEU A 110 2.07 9.04 -0.82
CA LEU A 110 2.76 7.97 -0.06
C LEU A 110 4.29 8.06 -0.17
N GLU A 111 4.83 8.53 -1.29
CA GLU A 111 6.29 8.66 -1.46
C GLU A 111 6.88 9.65 -0.47
N LYS A 112 6.26 10.81 -0.30
CA LYS A 112 6.72 11.82 0.67
C LYS A 112 6.64 11.33 2.11
N HIS A 113 5.62 10.53 2.42
CA HIS A 113 5.53 9.88 3.72
C HIS A 113 6.63 8.83 3.91
N ALA A 114 7.00 8.08 2.87
CA ALA A 114 8.12 7.12 2.94
C ALA A 114 9.45 7.83 3.27
N TYR A 115 9.75 8.96 2.65
CA TYR A 115 10.92 9.77 3.00
C TYR A 115 10.85 10.30 4.44
N SER A 116 9.71 10.84 4.85
CA SER A 116 9.53 11.34 6.21
C SER A 116 9.71 10.24 7.28
N VAL A 117 9.20 9.03 7.01
CA VAL A 117 9.43 7.86 7.88
C VAL A 117 10.90 7.49 7.92
N ASN A 118 11.58 7.48 6.75
CA ASN A 118 13.00 7.17 6.66
C ASN A 118 13.85 8.15 7.49
N ASP A 119 13.53 9.44 7.46
CA ASP A 119 14.25 10.48 8.20
C ASP A 119 14.18 10.28 9.72
N LYS A 120 13.12 9.61 10.21
CA LYS A 120 12.96 9.29 11.64
C LYS A 120 13.70 8.03 12.09
N ILE A 121 14.35 7.29 11.19
CA ILE A 121 15.14 6.12 11.55
C ILE A 121 16.37 6.57 12.35
N ALA A 122 16.47 6.13 13.60
CA ALA A 122 17.55 6.51 14.50
C ALA A 122 18.93 6.02 14.03
N SER A 123 18.99 4.80 13.45
CA SER A 123 20.25 4.24 12.93
C SER A 123 20.67 4.93 11.63
N ALA A 124 21.78 5.67 11.66
CA ALA A 124 22.34 6.31 10.48
C ALA A 124 22.64 5.30 9.35
N LYS A 125 23.12 4.11 9.70
CA LYS A 125 23.40 3.05 8.74
C LYS A 125 22.13 2.61 7.99
N LEU A 126 21.01 2.47 8.68
CA LEU A 126 19.72 2.08 8.07
C LEU A 126 19.13 3.25 7.28
N ARG A 127 19.20 4.46 7.81
CA ARG A 127 18.66 5.67 7.16
C ARG A 127 19.33 5.97 5.82
N THR A 128 20.59 5.61 5.63
CA THR A 128 21.34 5.83 4.38
C THR A 128 21.10 4.73 3.33
N VAL A 129 20.41 3.65 3.68
CA VAL A 129 19.97 2.65 2.69
C VAL A 129 18.91 3.30 1.81
N HIS A 130 19.05 3.16 0.49
CA HIS A 130 18.05 3.70 -0.44
C HIS A 130 16.67 3.10 -0.14
N ILE A 131 15.63 3.94 -0.06
CA ILE A 131 14.27 3.49 0.32
C ILE A 131 13.69 2.43 -0.61
N MET A 132 14.21 2.32 -1.83
CA MET A 132 13.85 1.27 -2.81
C MET A 132 14.79 0.07 -2.74
N ALA A 133 15.74 0.01 -1.81
CA ALA A 133 16.62 -1.14 -1.69
C ALA A 133 15.84 -2.35 -1.18
N GLY A 134 15.91 -3.46 -1.89
CA GLY A 134 15.21 -4.69 -1.54
C GLY A 134 13.79 -4.83 -2.11
N VAL A 135 13.43 -3.95 -3.03
CA VAL A 135 12.16 -4.02 -3.76
C VAL A 135 12.40 -4.64 -5.14
#